data_61b75674e874180e2abc9f66316d8d18
#
_entry.id   61b75674e874180e2abc9f66316d8d18
#
_cell.length_a   1.000
_cell.length_b   1.000
_cell.length_c   1.000
_cell.angle_alpha   90.00
_cell.angle_beta   90.00
_cell.angle_gamma   90.00
#
_symmetry.space_group_name_H-M   'P 1'
#
loop_
_entity.id
_entity.type
_entity.pdbx_description
1 polymer ?
#
loop_
_entity_poly.entity_id
_entity_poly.type
_entity_poly.pdbx_seq_one_letter_code
_entity_poly.pdbx_strand_id
1 'polypeptide(L)'
;MSEQMIKKVLITGANGFIGGSLMRYYQNQGQDVVGVDLVGNGNDIIEGDIAQPDSISHVLQECDVIIHTAALVSNAMQDSDMWRVNVLATRNLIEAAKEHKVRRFVQISSVVAYGNSAEGELDESQPVHADGGSYVLTKLASEHV
;
A
#
# COMPACT_ATOMS: atom_id res chain seq x y z
N MET A 1 2.45 29.64 -4.72
CA MET A 1 2.92 28.47 -3.93
C MET A 1 3.70 27.60 -4.91
N SER A 2 5.02 27.49 -4.76
CA SER A 2 5.83 26.62 -5.63
C SER A 2 5.39 25.17 -5.38
N GLU A 3 4.89 24.50 -6.40
CA GLU A 3 4.73 23.04 -6.37
C GLU A 3 6.11 22.42 -6.10
N GLN A 4 6.26 21.92 -4.89
CA GLN A 4 7.49 21.25 -4.52
C GLN A 4 7.52 19.91 -5.24
N MET A 5 8.41 19.78 -6.21
CA MET A 5 8.54 18.54 -7.01
C MET A 5 8.69 17.31 -6.10
N ILE A 6 7.99 16.24 -6.44
CA ILE A 6 8.19 14.91 -5.83
C ILE A 6 9.56 14.41 -6.28
N LYS A 7 10.44 14.11 -5.33
CA LYS A 7 11.79 13.62 -5.61
C LYS A 7 11.81 12.11 -5.77
N LYS A 8 11.24 11.37 -4.80
CA LYS A 8 11.29 9.92 -4.80
C LYS A 8 9.95 9.32 -4.38
N VAL A 9 9.52 8.28 -5.09
CA VAL A 9 8.31 7.50 -4.81
C VAL A 9 8.70 6.11 -4.31
N LEU A 10 8.12 5.68 -3.19
CA LEU A 10 8.21 4.31 -2.69
C LEU A 10 6.94 3.55 -3.05
N ILE A 11 7.08 2.35 -3.61
CA ILE A 11 5.96 1.44 -3.90
C ILE A 11 6.16 0.16 -3.10
N THR A 12 5.24 -0.16 -2.20
CA THR A 12 5.23 -1.44 -1.48
C THR A 12 4.45 -2.49 -2.26
N GLY A 13 4.82 -3.77 -2.11
CA GLY A 13 4.23 -4.83 -2.93
C GLY A 13 4.69 -4.73 -4.40
N ALA A 14 5.93 -4.31 -4.60
CA ALA A 14 6.48 -3.95 -5.90
C ALA A 14 6.59 -5.12 -6.89
N ASN A 15 6.63 -6.37 -6.42
CA ASN A 15 6.57 -7.57 -7.27
C ASN A 15 5.13 -7.96 -7.64
N GLY A 16 4.13 -7.36 -7.01
CA GLY A 16 2.73 -7.64 -7.28
C GLY A 16 2.24 -7.05 -8.61
N PHE A 17 1.02 -7.41 -8.99
CA PHE A 17 0.43 -6.96 -10.25
C PHE A 17 0.31 -5.43 -10.35
N ILE A 18 -0.25 -4.79 -9.31
CA ILE A 18 -0.41 -3.33 -9.26
C ILE A 18 0.94 -2.66 -9.03
N GLY A 19 1.69 -3.10 -8.01
CA GLY A 19 2.99 -2.52 -7.67
C GLY A 19 3.98 -2.57 -8.83
N GLY A 20 4.15 -3.72 -9.47
CA GLY A 20 5.03 -3.87 -10.62
C GLY A 20 4.61 -3.05 -11.84
N SER A 21 3.31 -2.81 -12.02
CA SER A 21 2.81 -1.93 -13.08
C SER A 21 3.13 -0.47 -12.80
N LEU A 22 2.98 -0.04 -11.54
CA LEU A 22 3.34 1.31 -11.10
C LEU A 22 4.86 1.54 -11.16
N MET A 23 5.68 0.55 -10.75
CA MET A 23 7.14 0.63 -10.89
C MET A 23 7.52 0.97 -12.34
N ARG A 24 7.06 0.17 -13.30
CA ARG A 24 7.33 0.39 -14.73
C ARG A 24 6.81 1.75 -15.23
N TYR A 25 5.63 2.15 -14.78
CA TYR A 25 5.05 3.44 -15.17
C TYR A 25 5.95 4.61 -14.74
N TYR A 26 6.32 4.68 -13.46
CA TYR A 26 7.13 5.76 -12.93
C TYR A 26 8.55 5.76 -13.51
N GLN A 27 9.16 4.59 -13.69
CA GLN A 27 10.46 4.46 -14.36
C GLN A 27 10.42 5.00 -15.80
N ASN A 28 9.39 4.67 -16.57
CA ASN A 28 9.22 5.17 -17.93
C ASN A 28 9.00 6.69 -18.00
N GLN A 29 8.49 7.30 -16.92
CA GLN A 29 8.36 8.76 -16.81
C GLN A 29 9.67 9.44 -16.33
N GLY A 30 10.71 8.68 -16.06
CA GLY A 30 11.97 9.21 -15.52
C GLY A 30 11.86 9.69 -14.08
N GLN A 31 10.81 9.25 -13.35
CA GLN A 31 10.62 9.54 -11.93
C GLN A 31 11.51 8.61 -11.09
N ASP A 32 12.19 9.17 -10.09
CA ASP A 32 12.92 8.35 -9.11
C ASP A 32 11.91 7.53 -8.30
N VAL A 33 11.97 6.21 -8.46
CA VAL A 33 11.07 5.24 -7.83
C VAL A 33 11.83 4.05 -7.29
N VAL A 34 11.46 3.61 -6.11
CA VAL A 34 12.00 2.42 -5.46
C VAL A 34 10.84 1.52 -5.00
N GLY A 35 11.00 0.22 -5.20
CA GLY A 35 10.07 -0.79 -4.73
C GLY A 35 10.51 -1.37 -3.39
N VAL A 36 9.54 -1.85 -2.60
CA VAL A 36 9.78 -2.72 -1.45
C VAL A 36 8.87 -3.94 -1.58
N ASP A 37 9.44 -5.12 -1.39
CA ASP A 37 8.71 -6.38 -1.34
C ASP A 37 9.45 -7.38 -0.43
N LEU A 38 8.80 -8.48 -0.06
CA LEU A 38 9.42 -9.55 0.73
C LEU A 38 10.62 -10.20 0.03
N VAL A 39 10.70 -10.06 -1.28
CA VAL A 39 11.83 -10.51 -2.10
C VAL A 39 12.32 -9.35 -2.94
N GLY A 40 13.55 -8.93 -2.71
CA GLY A 40 14.20 -7.89 -3.50
C GLY A 40 14.78 -8.43 -4.81
N ASN A 41 15.12 -7.54 -5.74
CA ASN A 41 15.82 -7.90 -6.99
C ASN A 41 17.26 -7.35 -7.06
N GLY A 42 17.72 -6.70 -5.98
CA GLY A 42 19.07 -6.14 -5.86
C GLY A 42 19.32 -4.85 -6.67
N ASN A 43 18.30 -4.32 -7.33
CA ASN A 43 18.38 -3.09 -8.11
C ASN A 43 17.39 -2.02 -7.60
N ASP A 44 16.16 -2.07 -8.08
CA ASP A 44 15.09 -1.09 -7.83
C ASP A 44 14.00 -1.60 -6.89
N ILE A 45 14.04 -2.89 -6.51
CA ILE A 45 13.18 -3.49 -5.48
C ILE A 45 14.04 -3.95 -4.31
N ILE A 46 13.84 -3.32 -3.18
CA ILE A 46 14.52 -3.61 -1.92
C ILE A 46 13.74 -4.70 -1.19
N GLU A 47 14.46 -5.67 -0.63
CA GLU A 47 13.87 -6.65 0.27
C GLU A 47 13.50 -5.99 1.59
N GLY A 48 12.25 -6.14 2.00
CA GLY A 48 11.74 -5.58 3.25
C GLY A 48 10.34 -6.06 3.58
N ASP A 49 10.07 -6.13 4.87
CA ASP A 49 8.74 -6.47 5.40
C ASP A 49 8.07 -5.21 5.95
N ILE A 50 6.94 -4.82 5.37
CA ILE A 50 6.15 -3.68 5.84
C ILE A 50 5.61 -3.85 7.27
N ALA A 51 5.54 -5.09 7.77
CA ALA A 51 5.21 -5.36 9.17
C ALA A 51 6.36 -5.00 10.12
N GLN A 52 7.56 -4.80 9.59
CA GLN A 52 8.79 -4.41 10.28
C GLN A 52 9.39 -3.16 9.60
N PRO A 53 8.78 -1.97 9.72
CA PRO A 53 9.19 -0.77 8.98
C PRO A 53 10.63 -0.35 9.21
N ASP A 54 11.20 -0.70 10.36
CA ASP A 54 12.62 -0.43 10.66
C ASP A 54 13.57 -1.06 9.63
N SER A 55 13.19 -2.20 9.04
CA SER A 55 13.97 -2.86 7.98
C SER A 55 14.12 -2.02 6.72
N ILE A 56 13.22 -1.06 6.50
CA ILE A 56 13.19 -0.18 5.33
C ILE A 56 13.31 1.31 5.70
N SER A 57 13.69 1.64 6.93
CA SER A 57 13.79 3.01 7.42
C SER A 57 14.69 3.89 6.55
N HIS A 58 15.80 3.35 6.03
CA HIS A 58 16.70 4.05 5.12
C HIS A 58 16.02 4.48 3.81
N VAL A 59 15.05 3.71 3.33
CA VAL A 59 14.26 4.05 2.14
C VAL A 59 13.23 5.13 2.48
N LEU A 60 12.56 4.99 3.62
CA LEU A 60 11.54 5.94 4.09
C LEU A 60 12.10 7.34 4.26
N GLN A 61 13.34 7.48 4.75
CA GLN A 61 14.02 8.77 4.93
C GLN A 61 14.21 9.55 3.62
N GLU A 62 14.27 8.86 2.49
CA GLU A 62 14.52 9.46 1.19
C GLU A 62 13.26 9.72 0.37
N CYS A 63 12.10 9.20 0.82
CA CYS A 63 10.89 9.22 0.04
C CYS A 63 9.98 10.41 0.37
N ASP A 64 9.40 10.99 -0.67
CA ASP A 64 8.34 12.01 -0.53
C ASP A 64 6.93 11.41 -0.53
N VAL A 65 6.75 10.32 -1.26
CA VAL A 65 5.44 9.68 -1.47
C VAL A 65 5.57 8.17 -1.29
N ILE A 66 4.63 7.58 -0.58
CA ILE A 66 4.45 6.13 -0.51
C ILE A 66 3.16 5.76 -1.25
N ILE A 67 3.24 4.79 -2.17
CA ILE A 67 2.07 4.13 -2.77
C ILE A 67 2.05 2.71 -2.22
N HIS A 68 1.11 2.46 -1.32
CA HIS A 68 1.00 1.20 -0.60
C HIS A 68 0.08 0.23 -1.32
N THR A 69 0.67 -0.73 -2.05
CA THR A 69 -0.05 -1.78 -2.76
C THR A 69 0.10 -3.16 -2.13
N ALA A 70 1.01 -3.32 -1.17
CA ALA A 70 1.22 -4.59 -0.49
C ALA A 70 -0.03 -4.99 0.30
N ALA A 71 -0.56 -6.17 0.02
CA ALA A 71 -1.68 -6.76 0.73
C ALA A 71 -1.73 -8.28 0.52
N LEU A 72 -2.28 -8.99 1.48
CA LEU A 72 -2.69 -10.39 1.29
C LEU A 72 -4.10 -10.44 0.71
N VAL A 73 -4.28 -11.20 -0.38
CA VAL A 73 -5.51 -11.26 -1.20
C VAL A 73 -6.00 -12.70 -1.34
N SER A 74 -5.74 -13.58 -0.42
CA SER A 74 -6.09 -14.99 -0.56
C SER A 74 -7.14 -15.45 0.45
N ASN A 75 -8.24 -16.01 -0.03
CA ASN A 75 -9.23 -16.69 0.81
C ASN A 75 -8.72 -17.99 1.44
N ALA A 76 -7.53 -18.46 1.05
CA ALA A 76 -6.88 -19.64 1.63
C ALA A 76 -5.96 -19.28 2.83
N MET A 77 -5.76 -17.99 3.12
CA MET A 77 -4.95 -17.53 4.25
C MET A 77 -5.78 -17.50 5.53
N GLN A 78 -5.12 -17.62 6.68
CA GLN A 78 -5.79 -17.45 7.96
C GLN A 78 -6.17 -15.98 8.16
N ASP A 79 -7.31 -15.74 8.79
CA ASP A 79 -7.81 -14.40 9.09
C ASP A 79 -6.79 -13.55 9.86
N SER A 80 -6.08 -14.18 10.81
CA SER A 80 -5.03 -13.52 11.60
C SER A 80 -3.88 -12.98 10.74
N ASP A 81 -3.49 -13.68 9.68
CA ASP A 81 -2.42 -13.23 8.78
C ASP A 81 -2.88 -12.05 7.93
N MET A 82 -4.13 -12.08 7.46
CA MET A 82 -4.70 -10.93 6.74
C MET A 82 -4.79 -9.70 7.63
N TRP A 83 -5.24 -9.83 8.89
CA TRP A 83 -5.25 -8.72 9.82
C TRP A 83 -3.85 -8.18 10.10
N ARG A 84 -2.89 -9.07 10.33
CA ARG A 84 -1.51 -8.69 10.58
C ARG A 84 -0.91 -7.89 9.42
N VAL A 85 -1.10 -8.34 8.18
CA VAL A 85 -0.50 -7.69 7.01
C VAL A 85 -1.33 -6.50 6.53
N ASN A 86 -2.65 -6.68 6.31
CA ASN A 86 -3.45 -5.65 5.67
C ASN A 86 -3.80 -4.49 6.61
N VAL A 87 -3.83 -4.71 7.93
CA VAL A 87 -4.24 -3.69 8.90
C VAL A 87 -3.08 -3.25 9.77
N LEU A 88 -2.49 -4.17 10.53
CA LEU A 88 -1.46 -3.80 11.50
C LEU A 88 -0.16 -3.33 10.83
N ALA A 89 0.28 -4.02 9.78
CA ALA A 89 1.47 -3.60 9.05
C ALA A 89 1.24 -2.27 8.31
N THR A 90 0.05 -2.05 7.74
CA THR A 90 -0.32 -0.76 7.14
C THR A 90 -0.24 0.36 8.17
N ARG A 91 -0.81 0.16 9.38
CA ARG A 91 -0.72 1.14 10.46
C ARG A 91 0.74 1.43 10.85
N ASN A 92 1.55 0.39 11.04
CA ASN A 92 2.96 0.56 11.40
C ASN A 92 3.73 1.31 10.31
N LEU A 93 3.44 1.04 9.05
CA LEU A 93 4.06 1.76 7.92
C LEU A 93 3.63 3.23 7.89
N ILE A 94 2.37 3.55 8.20
CA ILE A 94 1.89 4.93 8.31
C ILE A 94 2.59 5.67 9.45
N GLU A 95 2.74 5.05 10.63
CA GLU A 95 3.47 5.64 11.75
C GLU A 95 4.94 5.91 11.37
N ALA A 96 5.62 4.94 10.76
CA ALA A 96 6.98 5.13 10.28
C ALA A 96 7.07 6.24 9.21
N ALA A 97 6.11 6.31 8.29
CA ALA A 97 6.04 7.37 7.29
C ALA A 97 5.92 8.76 7.93
N LYS A 98 5.13 8.89 9.01
CA LYS A 98 5.02 10.14 9.79
C LYS A 98 6.34 10.50 10.46
N GLU A 99 7.01 9.55 11.11
CA GLU A 99 8.32 9.76 11.75
C GLU A 99 9.38 10.24 10.76
N HIS A 100 9.39 9.65 9.56
CA HIS A 100 10.31 10.04 8.48
C HIS A 100 9.83 11.24 7.65
N LYS A 101 8.70 11.86 8.02
CA LYS A 101 8.13 13.06 7.38
C LYS A 101 7.80 12.86 5.90
N VAL A 102 7.39 11.66 5.52
CA VAL A 102 6.85 11.38 4.19
C VAL A 102 5.64 12.29 3.94
N ARG A 103 5.62 12.98 2.81
CA ARG A 103 4.63 14.04 2.51
C ARG A 103 3.25 13.50 2.16
N ARG A 104 3.20 12.31 1.54
CA ARG A 104 1.95 11.70 1.10
C ARG A 104 2.00 10.19 1.20
N PHE A 105 0.95 9.62 1.75
CA PHE A 105 0.69 8.19 1.78
C PHE A 105 -0.56 7.91 0.94
N VAL A 106 -0.45 7.04 -0.06
CA VAL A 106 -1.56 6.61 -0.91
C VAL A 106 -1.84 5.14 -0.63
N GLN A 107 -2.98 4.87 0.00
CA GLN A 107 -3.45 3.51 0.27
C GLN A 107 -4.24 2.99 -0.94
N ILE A 108 -3.86 1.84 -1.48
CA ILE A 108 -4.68 1.16 -2.47
C ILE A 108 -5.75 0.33 -1.74
N SER A 109 -6.98 0.76 -1.83
CA SER A 109 -8.13 0.06 -1.29
C SER A 109 -8.69 -0.96 -2.31
N SER A 110 -9.95 -1.31 -2.19
CA SER A 110 -10.61 -2.26 -3.09
C SER A 110 -12.09 -1.93 -3.19
N VAL A 111 -12.66 -2.12 -4.37
CA VAL A 111 -14.11 -2.03 -4.61
C VAL A 111 -14.92 -2.99 -3.73
N VAL A 112 -14.33 -4.07 -3.24
CA VAL A 112 -15.00 -5.01 -2.32
C VAL A 112 -15.42 -4.36 -1.00
N ALA A 113 -14.89 -3.18 -0.64
CA ALA A 113 -15.31 -2.42 0.53
C ALA A 113 -16.78 -1.95 0.43
N TYR A 114 -17.35 -1.89 -0.76
CA TYR A 114 -18.77 -1.58 -0.96
C TYR A 114 -19.70 -2.80 -0.83
N GLY A 115 -19.16 -4.00 -0.60
CA GLY A 115 -19.91 -5.25 -0.48
C GLY A 115 -20.30 -5.86 -1.83
N ASN A 116 -20.96 -7.03 -1.75
CA ASN A 116 -21.36 -7.78 -2.94
C ASN A 116 -22.78 -7.46 -3.41
N SER A 117 -23.53 -6.67 -2.66
CA SER A 117 -24.95 -6.35 -2.89
C SER A 117 -25.17 -4.98 -3.52
N ALA A 118 -24.11 -4.27 -3.88
CA ALA A 118 -24.24 -2.98 -4.53
C ALA A 118 -24.76 -3.17 -5.95
N GLU A 119 -25.97 -2.64 -6.21
CA GLU A 119 -26.57 -2.59 -7.54
C GLU A 119 -26.35 -1.21 -8.16
N GLY A 120 -26.01 -1.19 -9.46
CA GLY A 120 -25.85 0.04 -10.21
C GLY A 120 -24.42 0.57 -10.24
N GLU A 121 -24.27 1.87 -10.40
CA GLU A 121 -23.00 2.57 -10.48
C GLU A 121 -22.50 2.87 -9.06
N LEU A 122 -21.23 2.55 -8.80
CA LEU A 122 -20.58 2.79 -7.51
C LEU A 122 -19.71 4.04 -7.58
N ASP A 123 -19.87 4.91 -6.60
CA ASP A 123 -19.02 6.07 -6.38
C ASP A 123 -18.67 6.23 -4.89
N GLU A 124 -17.83 7.19 -4.56
CA GLU A 124 -17.34 7.42 -3.20
C GLU A 124 -18.40 7.93 -2.22
N SER A 125 -19.59 8.28 -2.68
CA SER A 125 -20.71 8.67 -1.82
C SER A 125 -21.50 7.48 -1.27
N GLN A 126 -21.27 6.29 -1.84
CA GLN A 126 -21.96 5.08 -1.42
C GLN A 126 -21.42 4.60 -0.06
N PRO A 127 -22.31 4.09 0.81
CA PRO A 127 -21.86 3.52 2.07
C PRO A 127 -21.03 2.26 1.84
N VAL A 128 -19.97 2.10 2.63
CA VAL A 128 -19.20 0.87 2.67
C VAL A 128 -19.92 -0.19 3.50
N HIS A 129 -19.80 -1.45 3.10
CA HIS A 129 -20.44 -2.58 3.75
C HIS A 129 -19.43 -3.67 4.12
N ALA A 130 -19.44 -4.06 5.38
CA ALA A 130 -18.57 -5.10 5.91
C ALA A 130 -19.19 -6.52 5.76
N ASP A 131 -19.94 -6.77 4.70
CA ASP A 131 -20.64 -8.03 4.42
C ASP A 131 -19.80 -9.00 3.58
N GLY A 132 -18.58 -9.22 3.98
CA GLY A 132 -17.65 -10.09 3.25
C GLY A 132 -16.74 -10.88 4.16
N GLY A 133 -15.90 -11.72 3.55
CA GLY A 133 -14.86 -12.46 4.27
C GLY A 133 -13.74 -11.55 4.78
N SER A 134 -12.74 -12.16 5.41
CA SER A 134 -11.63 -11.44 6.06
C SER A 134 -10.90 -10.46 5.15
N TYR A 135 -10.83 -10.73 3.85
CA TYR A 135 -10.24 -9.78 2.91
C TYR A 135 -11.01 -8.44 2.88
N VAL A 136 -12.35 -8.50 2.73
CA VAL A 136 -13.22 -7.31 2.73
C VAL A 136 -13.05 -6.52 4.02
N LEU A 137 -13.18 -7.22 5.16
CA LEU A 137 -13.04 -6.61 6.49
C LEU A 137 -11.67 -5.95 6.69
N THR A 138 -10.59 -6.61 6.27
CA THR A 138 -9.24 -6.06 6.43
C THR A 138 -8.97 -4.89 5.49
N LYS A 139 -9.50 -4.91 4.26
CA LYS A 139 -9.39 -3.77 3.34
C LYS A 139 -10.14 -2.56 3.87
N LEU A 140 -11.36 -2.76 4.36
CA LEU A 140 -12.15 -1.71 4.99
C LEU A 140 -11.47 -1.16 6.25
N ALA A 141 -11.00 -2.03 7.15
CA ALA A 141 -10.29 -1.63 8.36
C ALA A 141 -8.99 -0.86 8.06
N SER A 142 -8.27 -1.23 6.98
CA SER A 142 -7.04 -0.54 6.58
C SER A 142 -7.24 0.90 6.09
N GLU A 143 -8.46 1.30 5.76
CA GLU A 143 -8.78 2.70 5.43
C GLU A 143 -8.89 3.60 6.67
N HIS A 144 -8.99 3.01 7.85
CA HIS A 144 -9.22 3.71 9.12
C HIS A 144 -8.04 3.67 10.10
N VAL A 145 -6.87 3.21 9.67
CA VAL A 145 -5.66 3.14 10.52
C VAL A 145 -4.72 4.32 10.36
#